data_ff9955569d5a14b8eb7aaea6e6d0a9ce
#
_entry.id   ff9955569d5a14b8eb7aaea6e6d0a9ce
#
_cell.length_a   1.000
_cell.length_b   1.000
_cell.length_c   1.000
_cell.angle_alpha   90.00
_cell.angle_beta   90.00
_cell.angle_gamma   90.00
#
_symmetry.space_group_name_H-M   'P 1'
#
loop_
_entity.id
_entity.type
_entity.pdbx_description
1 polymer ?
#
loop_
_entity_poly.entity_id
_entity_poly.type
_entity_poly.pdbx_seq_one_letter_code
_entity_poly.pdbx_strand_id
1 'polypeptide(L)'
;MLLATARRVAEGDRYVRAGQWVKLGEFPLSLRVSGKRLGIVGMGNIGQAIARRGMGFDMQVRYTARSAKPQLPYEFTADLEALAEWADFLVLACVGGPSTFHIVNERVLNALGPQGILVNIARGSVVDQSALIHALIHRTIAGAGLDVLEGE
;
A
#
# COMPACT_ATOMS: atom_id res chain seq x y z
N MET A 1 6.37 -5.81 5.16
CA MET A 1 5.78 -4.47 5.21
C MET A 1 4.26 -4.49 5.20
N LEU A 2 3.55 -4.92 4.15
CA LEU A 2 2.08 -4.95 4.11
C LEU A 2 1.44 -5.53 5.38
N LEU A 3 1.84 -6.73 5.79
CA LEU A 3 1.32 -7.37 7.00
C LEU A 3 1.60 -6.55 8.26
N ALA A 4 2.80 -6.00 8.39
CA ALA A 4 3.18 -5.20 9.57
C ALA A 4 2.35 -3.92 9.68
N THR A 5 2.08 -3.25 8.54
CA THR A 5 1.24 -2.05 8.48
C THR A 5 -0.22 -2.39 8.76
N ALA A 6 -0.78 -3.38 8.06
CA ALA A 6 -2.18 -3.79 8.24
C ALA A 6 -2.48 -4.24 9.67
N ARG A 7 -1.54 -4.93 10.30
CA ARG A 7 -1.66 -5.46 11.69
C ARG A 7 -1.12 -4.50 12.74
N ARG A 8 -0.64 -3.30 12.33
CA ARG A 8 -0.12 -2.26 13.23
C ARG A 8 0.93 -2.78 14.22
N VAL A 9 1.84 -3.66 13.72
CA VAL A 9 2.77 -4.41 14.59
C VAL A 9 3.66 -3.47 15.42
N ALA A 10 4.22 -2.43 14.79
CA ALA A 10 5.09 -1.47 15.49
C ALA A 10 4.35 -0.63 16.54
N GLU A 11 3.09 -0.30 16.29
CA GLU A 11 2.25 0.38 17.27
C GLU A 11 1.86 -0.52 18.43
N GLY A 12 1.46 -1.77 18.14
CA GLY A 12 1.13 -2.75 19.16
C GLY A 12 2.30 -3.04 20.09
N ASP A 13 3.51 -3.18 19.52
CA ASP A 13 4.73 -3.35 20.32
C ASP A 13 4.97 -2.16 21.26
N ARG A 14 4.90 -0.92 20.74
CA ARG A 14 5.03 0.29 21.57
C ARG A 14 3.95 0.39 22.64
N TYR A 15 2.70 0.05 22.30
CA TYR A 15 1.58 0.07 23.21
C TYR A 15 1.80 -0.85 24.42
N VAL A 16 2.22 -2.10 24.16
CA VAL A 16 2.50 -3.07 25.21
C VAL A 16 3.70 -2.67 26.07
N ARG A 17 4.82 -2.27 25.44
CA ARG A 17 6.03 -1.83 26.15
C ARG A 17 5.82 -0.59 27.03
N ALA A 18 4.92 0.31 26.61
CA ALA A 18 4.54 1.46 27.42
C ALA A 18 3.54 1.14 28.55
N GLY A 19 3.20 -0.13 28.76
CA GLY A 19 2.26 -0.56 29.79
C GLY A 19 0.83 -0.11 29.55
N GLN A 20 0.50 0.30 28.30
CA GLN A 20 -0.83 0.82 27.96
C GLN A 20 -1.91 -0.27 28.03
N TRP A 21 -1.57 -1.53 27.78
CA TRP A 21 -2.50 -2.64 27.90
C TRP A 21 -3.15 -2.71 29.28
N VAL A 22 -2.34 -2.53 30.33
CA VAL A 22 -2.84 -2.54 31.73
C VAL A 22 -3.63 -1.28 32.06
N LYS A 23 -3.22 -0.13 31.49
CA LYS A 23 -3.82 1.17 31.83
C LYS A 23 -5.09 1.49 31.04
N LEU A 24 -5.12 1.15 29.76
CA LEU A 24 -6.16 1.54 28.82
C LEU A 24 -6.95 0.35 28.25
N GLY A 25 -6.53 -0.90 28.53
CA GLY A 25 -7.16 -2.11 28.02
C GLY A 25 -6.61 -2.57 26.68
N GLU A 26 -7.42 -3.29 25.92
CA GLU A 26 -7.00 -3.95 24.69
C GLU A 26 -6.59 -2.96 23.58
N PHE A 27 -5.56 -3.32 22.83
CA PHE A 27 -5.17 -2.59 21.63
C PHE A 27 -6.27 -2.69 20.57
N PRO A 28 -6.64 -1.59 19.89
CA PRO A 28 -7.70 -1.60 18.89
C PRO A 28 -7.47 -2.60 17.77
N LEU A 29 -8.54 -3.23 17.30
CA LEU A 29 -8.49 -4.23 16.23
C LEU A 29 -7.86 -3.66 14.96
N SER A 30 -7.07 -4.49 14.31
CA SER A 30 -6.33 -4.18 13.08
C SER A 30 -7.05 -4.73 11.84
N LEU A 31 -6.64 -4.28 10.65
CA LEU A 31 -7.23 -4.70 9.39
C LEU A 31 -6.88 -6.16 9.06
N ARG A 32 -7.87 -6.89 8.56
CA ARG A 32 -7.68 -8.21 7.97
C ARG A 32 -7.02 -8.06 6.60
N VAL A 33 -6.12 -8.97 6.26
CA VAL A 33 -5.44 -8.99 4.94
C VAL A 33 -6.08 -10.04 4.01
N SER A 34 -6.40 -11.22 4.55
CA SER A 34 -6.96 -12.33 3.78
C SER A 34 -8.28 -11.95 3.10
N GLY A 35 -8.43 -12.29 1.84
CA GLY A 35 -9.62 -12.02 1.03
C GLY A 35 -9.78 -10.56 0.58
N LYS A 36 -8.77 -9.73 0.78
CA LYS A 36 -8.78 -8.31 0.40
C LYS A 36 -8.26 -8.08 -1.01
N ARG A 37 -8.43 -6.86 -1.52
CA ARG A 37 -8.04 -6.43 -2.87
C ARG A 37 -6.64 -5.83 -2.86
N LEU A 38 -5.74 -6.39 -3.68
CA LEU A 38 -4.34 -6.00 -3.79
C LEU A 38 -4.07 -5.34 -5.14
N GLY A 39 -3.92 -4.03 -5.15
CA GLY A 39 -3.45 -3.26 -6.29
C GLY A 39 -1.91 -3.22 -6.32
N ILE A 40 -1.30 -3.53 -7.46
CA ILE A 40 0.16 -3.50 -7.62
C ILE A 40 0.53 -2.52 -8.73
N VAL A 41 1.35 -1.52 -8.37
CA VAL A 41 1.91 -0.57 -9.32
C VAL A 41 3.30 -1.08 -9.74
N GLY A 42 3.39 -1.58 -10.98
CA GLY A 42 4.60 -2.23 -11.50
C GLY A 42 4.58 -3.75 -11.39
N MET A 43 4.43 -4.43 -12.54
CA MET A 43 4.35 -5.90 -12.63
C MET A 43 5.65 -6.50 -13.20
N GLY A 44 6.80 -6.05 -12.67
CA GLY A 44 8.12 -6.65 -12.87
C GLY A 44 8.32 -7.91 -12.02
N ASN A 45 9.55 -8.36 -11.85
CA ASN A 45 9.86 -9.56 -11.05
C ASN A 45 9.36 -9.44 -9.61
N ILE A 46 9.54 -8.28 -8.99
CA ILE A 46 9.10 -8.01 -7.62
C ILE A 46 7.56 -7.98 -7.55
N GLY A 47 6.90 -7.23 -8.45
CA GLY A 47 5.44 -7.15 -8.48
C GLY A 47 4.78 -8.52 -8.66
N GLN A 48 5.31 -9.36 -9.56
CA GLN A 48 4.83 -10.74 -9.74
C GLN A 48 5.07 -11.62 -8.50
N ALA A 49 6.20 -11.43 -7.81
CA ALA A 49 6.48 -12.16 -6.57
C ALA A 49 5.50 -11.76 -5.45
N ILE A 50 5.12 -10.47 -5.38
CA ILE A 50 4.11 -9.96 -4.44
C ILE A 50 2.74 -10.53 -4.80
N ALA A 51 2.35 -10.50 -6.08
CA ALA A 51 1.08 -11.03 -6.57
C ALA A 51 0.88 -12.50 -6.17
N ARG A 52 1.89 -13.36 -6.45
CA ARG A 52 1.85 -14.77 -6.05
C ARG A 52 1.68 -14.96 -4.53
N ARG A 53 2.32 -14.12 -3.73
CA ARG A 53 2.17 -14.19 -2.25
C ARG A 53 0.82 -13.67 -1.78
N GLY A 54 0.27 -12.66 -2.47
CA GLY A 54 -1.09 -12.18 -2.23
C GLY A 54 -2.14 -13.26 -2.44
N MET A 55 -1.98 -14.08 -3.49
CA MET A 55 -2.86 -15.23 -3.72
C MET A 55 -2.85 -16.23 -2.55
N GLY A 56 -1.73 -16.40 -1.85
CA GLY A 56 -1.65 -17.23 -0.65
C GLY A 56 -2.45 -16.68 0.55
N PHE A 57 -2.90 -15.44 0.48
CA PHE A 57 -3.83 -14.81 1.41
C PHE A 57 -5.25 -14.68 0.82
N ASP A 58 -5.58 -15.42 -0.22
CA ASP A 58 -6.87 -15.35 -0.95
C ASP A 58 -7.20 -13.94 -1.47
N MET A 59 -6.18 -13.11 -1.72
CA MET A 59 -6.39 -11.75 -2.20
C MET A 59 -6.73 -11.74 -3.69
N GLN A 60 -7.66 -10.86 -4.06
CA GLN A 60 -7.87 -10.51 -5.46
C GLN A 60 -6.74 -9.56 -5.90
N VAL A 61 -6.10 -9.85 -7.04
CA VAL A 61 -4.95 -9.07 -7.51
C VAL A 61 -5.29 -8.35 -8.81
N ARG A 62 -5.09 -7.02 -8.82
CA ARG A 62 -5.04 -6.19 -10.04
C ARG A 62 -3.71 -5.46 -10.10
N TYR A 63 -3.33 -5.02 -11.28
CA TYR A 63 -2.08 -4.29 -11.43
C TYR A 63 -2.17 -3.20 -12.51
N THR A 64 -1.31 -2.19 -12.37
CA THR A 64 -0.97 -1.26 -13.45
C THR A 64 0.51 -1.38 -13.80
N ALA A 65 0.84 -1.17 -15.07
CA ALA A 65 2.20 -1.18 -15.60
C ALA A 65 2.21 -0.38 -16.91
N ARG A 66 3.40 -0.15 -17.50
CA ARG A 66 3.53 0.52 -18.81
C ARG A 66 2.75 -0.17 -19.94
N SER A 67 2.54 -1.47 -19.81
CA SER A 67 1.73 -2.27 -20.74
C SER A 67 1.13 -3.48 -20.03
N ALA A 68 -0.01 -3.93 -20.51
CA ALA A 68 -0.63 -5.17 -20.06
C ALA A 68 0.29 -6.37 -20.31
N LYS A 69 0.18 -7.38 -19.45
CA LYS A 69 0.92 -8.65 -19.53
C LYS A 69 -0.09 -9.80 -19.63
N PRO A 70 -0.58 -10.10 -20.85
CA PRO A 70 -1.68 -11.06 -21.05
C PRO A 70 -1.34 -12.49 -20.60
N GLN A 71 -0.04 -12.81 -20.43
CA GLN A 71 0.41 -14.10 -19.91
C GLN A 71 0.23 -14.27 -18.40
N LEU A 72 -0.10 -13.20 -17.66
CA LEU A 72 -0.32 -13.26 -16.22
C LEU A 72 -1.81 -13.43 -15.91
N PRO A 73 -2.15 -14.19 -14.85
CA PRO A 73 -3.55 -14.42 -14.47
C PRO A 73 -4.15 -13.28 -13.65
N TYR A 74 -3.62 -12.07 -13.76
CA TYR A 74 -4.04 -10.90 -13.00
C TYR A 74 -4.66 -9.85 -13.91
N GLU A 75 -5.68 -9.17 -13.42
CA GLU A 75 -6.37 -8.13 -14.18
C GLU A 75 -5.51 -6.87 -14.31
N PHE A 76 -5.36 -6.38 -15.54
CA PHE A 76 -4.67 -5.13 -15.84
C PHE A 76 -5.64 -3.95 -15.77
N THR A 77 -5.25 -2.90 -15.05
CA THR A 77 -5.96 -1.63 -14.96
C THR A 77 -4.99 -0.54 -15.43
N ALA A 78 -5.30 0.14 -16.53
CA ALA A 78 -4.39 1.14 -17.10
C ALA A 78 -4.31 2.41 -16.23
N ASP A 79 -5.43 2.80 -15.64
CA ASP A 79 -5.56 3.99 -14.81
C ASP A 79 -5.17 3.68 -13.36
N LEU A 80 -4.22 4.45 -12.83
CA LEU A 80 -3.74 4.30 -11.45
C LEU A 80 -4.79 4.74 -10.41
N GLU A 81 -5.57 5.77 -10.69
CA GLU A 81 -6.65 6.22 -9.79
C GLU A 81 -7.73 5.14 -9.67
N ALA A 82 -8.17 4.57 -10.80
CA ALA A 82 -9.12 3.46 -10.79
C ALA A 82 -8.57 2.20 -10.09
N LEU A 83 -7.27 1.92 -10.20
CA LEU A 83 -6.64 0.85 -9.44
C LEU A 83 -6.65 1.14 -7.93
N ALA A 84 -6.35 2.38 -7.54
CA ALA A 84 -6.34 2.81 -6.14
C ALA A 84 -7.74 2.75 -5.52
N GLU A 85 -8.77 3.25 -6.22
CA GLU A 85 -10.16 3.18 -5.79
C GLU A 85 -10.65 1.74 -5.56
N TRP A 86 -10.20 0.82 -6.39
CA TRP A 86 -10.56 -0.58 -6.24
C TRP A 86 -9.80 -1.27 -5.10
N ALA A 87 -8.56 -0.86 -4.81
CA ALA A 87 -7.66 -1.58 -3.90
C ALA A 87 -7.95 -1.31 -2.42
N ASP A 88 -7.83 -2.33 -1.57
CA ASP A 88 -7.70 -2.17 -0.12
C ASP A 88 -6.21 -1.96 0.27
N PHE A 89 -5.30 -2.52 -0.53
CA PHE A 89 -3.84 -2.38 -0.38
C PHE A 89 -3.24 -1.98 -1.72
N LEU A 90 -2.56 -0.85 -1.79
CA LEU A 90 -1.83 -0.39 -2.97
C LEU A 90 -0.33 -0.53 -2.73
N VAL A 91 0.32 -1.41 -3.49
CA VAL A 91 1.76 -1.71 -3.36
C VAL A 91 2.52 -1.16 -4.55
N LEU A 92 3.52 -0.33 -4.28
CA LEU A 92 4.39 0.25 -5.29
C LEU A 92 5.64 -0.62 -5.46
N ALA A 93 5.78 -1.22 -6.64
CA ALA A 93 6.90 -2.08 -7.05
C ALA A 93 7.40 -1.69 -8.46
N CYS A 94 7.16 -0.44 -8.88
CA CYS A 94 7.60 0.10 -10.16
C CYS A 94 9.05 0.58 -10.08
N VAL A 95 9.65 0.81 -11.25
CA VAL A 95 10.98 1.44 -11.36
C VAL A 95 10.83 2.93 -11.10
N GLY A 96 11.70 3.50 -10.26
CA GLY A 96 11.79 4.95 -10.08
C GLY A 96 12.37 5.66 -11.31
N GLY A 97 12.05 6.93 -11.48
CA GLY A 97 12.55 7.76 -12.57
C GLY A 97 11.53 8.84 -12.97
N PRO A 98 11.86 9.66 -14.00
CA PRO A 98 11.01 10.79 -14.38
C PRO A 98 9.55 10.41 -14.69
N SER A 99 9.32 9.26 -15.32
CA SER A 99 7.97 8.78 -15.68
C SER A 99 7.14 8.26 -14.50
N THR A 100 7.76 8.08 -13.34
CA THR A 100 7.11 7.61 -12.12
C THR A 100 7.26 8.59 -10.96
N PHE A 101 7.79 9.78 -11.24
CA PHE A 101 7.93 10.83 -10.25
C PHE A 101 6.55 11.32 -9.79
N HIS A 102 6.29 11.21 -8.48
CA HIS A 102 5.04 11.63 -7.83
C HIS A 102 3.76 11.10 -8.49
N ILE A 103 3.82 9.89 -9.10
CA ILE A 103 2.61 9.27 -9.66
C ILE A 103 1.57 8.95 -8.58
N VAL A 104 2.00 8.70 -7.35
CA VAL A 104 1.10 8.63 -6.19
C VAL A 104 1.04 10.01 -5.54
N ASN A 105 0.08 10.78 -5.98
CA ASN A 105 -0.22 12.13 -5.54
C ASN A 105 -1.52 12.16 -4.71
N GLU A 106 -1.99 13.35 -4.35
CA GLU A 106 -3.21 13.55 -3.58
C GLU A 106 -4.44 12.84 -4.20
N ARG A 107 -4.59 12.88 -5.54
CA ARG A 107 -5.74 12.24 -6.24
C ARG A 107 -5.75 10.73 -6.04
N VAL A 108 -4.59 10.09 -6.20
CA VAL A 108 -4.44 8.64 -5.99
C VAL A 108 -4.68 8.27 -4.53
N LEU A 109 -4.19 9.08 -3.58
CA LEU A 109 -4.41 8.85 -2.15
C LEU A 109 -5.89 9.03 -1.76
N ASN A 110 -6.56 10.03 -2.32
CA ASN A 110 -8.00 10.23 -2.14
C ASN A 110 -8.81 9.05 -2.71
N ALA A 111 -8.44 8.55 -3.89
CA ALA A 111 -9.06 7.39 -4.52
C ALA A 111 -8.87 6.11 -3.69
N LEU A 112 -7.69 5.91 -3.09
CA LEU A 112 -7.42 4.77 -2.20
C LEU A 112 -8.32 4.77 -0.96
N GLY A 113 -8.65 5.94 -0.45
CA GLY A 113 -9.69 6.15 0.56
C GLY A 113 -9.34 5.70 1.99
N PRO A 114 -10.25 5.97 2.94
CA PRO A 114 -9.99 5.91 4.39
C PRO A 114 -9.79 4.49 4.95
N GLN A 115 -10.03 3.45 4.16
CA GLN A 115 -9.74 2.06 4.52
C GLN A 115 -8.49 1.53 3.82
N GLY A 116 -7.94 2.28 2.87
CA GLY A 116 -6.82 1.88 2.05
C GLY A 116 -5.47 2.01 2.74
N ILE A 117 -4.57 1.10 2.43
CA ILE A 117 -3.18 1.12 2.89
C ILE A 117 -2.24 1.22 1.70
N LEU A 118 -1.33 2.20 1.74
CA LEU A 118 -0.23 2.34 0.80
C LEU A 118 1.00 1.58 1.30
N VAL A 119 1.69 0.85 0.41
CA VAL A 119 2.99 0.25 0.71
C VAL A 119 3.98 0.64 -0.39
N ASN A 120 5.05 1.34 -0.02
CA ASN A 120 6.09 1.74 -0.96
C ASN A 120 7.39 0.97 -0.71
N ILE A 121 7.75 0.11 -1.65
CA ILE A 121 9.04 -0.62 -1.70
C ILE A 121 9.81 -0.29 -3.00
N ALA A 122 9.37 0.75 -3.71
CA ALA A 122 9.95 1.17 -4.99
C ALA A 122 11.07 2.19 -4.79
N ARG A 123 10.71 3.48 -4.81
CA ARG A 123 11.58 4.62 -4.51
C ARG A 123 10.74 5.71 -3.80
N GLY A 124 11.37 6.51 -2.95
CA GLY A 124 10.70 7.62 -2.26
C GLY A 124 10.01 8.57 -3.24
N SER A 125 10.71 8.95 -4.30
CA SER A 125 10.23 9.86 -5.34
C SER A 125 8.99 9.40 -6.15
N VAL A 126 8.52 8.17 -5.96
CA VAL A 126 7.28 7.67 -6.60
C VAL A 126 6.04 8.25 -5.92
N VAL A 127 6.17 8.64 -4.66
CA VAL A 127 5.09 9.20 -3.85
C VAL A 127 5.37 10.69 -3.61
N ASP A 128 4.37 11.53 -3.80
CA ASP A 128 4.40 12.89 -3.28
C ASP A 128 4.32 12.81 -1.75
N GLN A 129 5.47 13.02 -1.11
CA GLN A 129 5.60 12.88 0.35
C GLN A 129 4.74 13.89 1.10
N SER A 130 4.59 15.10 0.58
CA SER A 130 3.75 16.13 1.20
C SER A 130 2.27 15.72 1.17
N ALA A 131 1.80 15.23 0.02
CA ALA A 131 0.45 14.70 -0.12
C ALA A 131 0.22 13.48 0.80
N LEU A 132 1.21 12.59 0.93
CA LEU A 132 1.11 11.44 1.82
C LEU A 132 1.02 11.86 3.30
N ILE A 133 1.84 12.80 3.74
CA ILE A 133 1.79 13.35 5.11
C ILE A 133 0.42 13.93 5.39
N HIS A 134 -0.10 14.75 4.47
CA HIS A 134 -1.45 15.32 4.58
C HIS A 134 -2.52 14.22 4.69
N ALA A 135 -2.47 13.21 3.81
CA ALA A 135 -3.42 12.10 3.80
C ALA A 135 -3.42 11.30 5.11
N LEU A 136 -2.24 11.09 5.71
CA LEU A 136 -2.12 10.38 6.99
C LEU A 136 -2.65 11.21 8.17
N ILE A 137 -2.34 12.50 8.23
CA ILE A 137 -2.80 13.42 9.28
C ILE A 137 -4.33 13.52 9.26
N HIS A 138 -4.93 13.66 8.07
CA HIS A 138 -6.37 13.83 7.89
C HIS A 138 -7.13 12.48 7.77
N ARG A 139 -6.42 11.35 7.90
CA ARG A 139 -7.01 10.01 7.77
C ARG A 139 -7.73 9.77 6.44
N THR A 140 -7.25 10.40 5.38
CA THR A 140 -7.70 10.15 4.00
C THR A 140 -7.41 8.72 3.58
N ILE A 141 -6.33 8.13 4.12
CA ILE A 141 -6.00 6.70 4.03
C ILE A 141 -5.84 6.11 5.43
N ALA A 142 -5.93 4.77 5.55
CA ALA A 142 -5.79 4.07 6.84
C ALA A 142 -4.35 4.04 7.35
N GLY A 143 -3.36 4.05 6.46
CA GLY A 143 -1.95 4.00 6.84
C GLY A 143 -1.02 3.81 5.67
N ALA A 144 0.29 3.89 5.95
CA ALA A 144 1.33 3.64 4.98
C ALA A 144 2.48 2.81 5.58
N GLY A 145 3.04 1.90 4.76
CA GLY A 145 4.25 1.15 5.05
C GLY A 145 5.34 1.56 4.06
N LEU A 146 6.39 2.21 4.53
CA LEU A 146 7.43 2.80 3.68
C LEU A 146 8.77 2.11 3.94
N ASP A 147 9.39 1.58 2.89
CA ASP A 147 10.76 1.05 2.88
C ASP A 147 11.75 2.12 2.43
N VAL A 148 11.25 3.14 1.78
CA VAL A 148 12.00 4.25 1.17
C VAL A 148 11.27 5.57 1.41
N LEU A 149 12.03 6.66 1.51
CA LEU A 149 11.53 8.02 1.67
C LEU A 149 12.07 8.92 0.56
N GLU A 150 11.40 10.05 0.32
CA GLU A 150 11.90 11.06 -0.60
C GLU A 150 13.14 11.74 0.01
N GLY A 151 14.19 11.90 -0.81
CA GLY A 151 15.43 12.55 -0.37
C GLY A 151 16.52 11.59 0.16
N GLU A 152 16.33 10.28 0.07
CA GLU A 152 17.39 9.29 0.32
C GLU A 152 18.45 9.29 -0.79
#